data_081e3b94dd77868b74131c82e5a7cde6
#
_entry.id   081e3b94dd77868b74131c82e5a7cde6
#
_cell.length_a   1.000
_cell.length_b   1.000
_cell.length_c   1.000
_cell.angle_alpha   90.00
_cell.angle_beta   90.00
_cell.angle_gamma   90.00
#
_symmetry.space_group_name_H-M   'P 1'
#
loop_
_entity.id
_entity.type
_entity.pdbx_description
1 polymer ?
#
loop_
_entity_poly.entity_id
_entity_poly.type
_entity_poly.pdbx_seq_one_letter_code
_entity_poly.pdbx_strand_id
1 'polypeptide(L)'
;GALLARETALRMLLDTRLAESTEPLVRWYYTPMMLTFSRHLGAACTIYDCMDELANFRFAPPELVELEAELLTCADHVFTGGYSLYEAKRALHHSVHPFPSSVDLRHFAKARELVEDPRDQAELLRPRFGFYGVIDERMDLELLAAIADARPAWSIVLVGPIVKIDPAALPRRANIIYLGGKTYDELPHYAGGWNVALMPFAINESTRFISPTKTPEYLAAGLPVVSTPITDVVRHYGKLEAVEIADTPKAFVAACERALAKSGEPQDADWRAEADSALAGQSWQAVATAMRTLIGAAITPARCGSAKHYDYLVVGAGFAGAVMAERLARDGGKRVLVIDRRDHIGGNAYDHHDEAGILVHRYGPHIFHTNSEEIVDYLSRFTDWHPYEHRVLADIGGLKVPMPI
;
A
#
# COMPACT_ATOMS: atom_id res chain seq x y z
N GLY A 1 -23.63 18.01 -15.49
CA GLY A 1 -24.11 17.18 -16.62
C GLY A 1 -23.42 15.83 -16.72
N ALA A 2 -22.13 15.79 -17.02
CA ALA A 2 -21.40 14.52 -17.27
C ALA A 2 -21.29 13.63 -16.00
N LEU A 3 -21.06 14.21 -14.84
CA LEU A 3 -20.95 13.48 -13.57
C LEU A 3 -22.27 12.78 -13.21
N LEU A 4 -23.39 13.50 -13.29
CA LEU A 4 -24.72 12.96 -13.03
C LEU A 4 -25.11 11.84 -14.00
N ALA A 5 -24.78 11.99 -15.28
CA ALA A 5 -25.02 10.96 -16.29
C ALA A 5 -24.24 9.68 -15.99
N ARG A 6 -23.00 9.82 -15.50
CA ARG A 6 -22.13 8.72 -15.11
C ARG A 6 -22.64 7.99 -13.87
N GLU A 7 -23.07 8.72 -12.84
CA GLU A 7 -23.66 8.14 -11.63
C GLU A 7 -24.95 7.38 -11.95
N THR A 8 -25.80 7.96 -12.81
CA THR A 8 -27.02 7.31 -13.28
C THR A 8 -26.70 6.00 -14.02
N ALA A 9 -25.71 6.01 -14.92
CA ALA A 9 -25.30 4.82 -15.65
C ALA A 9 -24.75 3.72 -14.70
N LEU A 10 -23.93 4.09 -13.72
CA LEU A 10 -23.40 3.17 -12.71
C LEU A 10 -24.52 2.58 -11.86
N ARG A 11 -25.48 3.40 -11.44
CA ARG A 11 -26.66 2.95 -10.71
C ARG A 11 -27.48 1.94 -11.50
N MET A 12 -27.82 2.24 -12.74
CA MET A 12 -28.57 1.34 -13.63
C MET A 12 -27.83 0.01 -13.84
N LEU A 13 -26.50 0.06 -14.01
CA LEU A 13 -25.68 -1.13 -14.16
C LEU A 13 -25.75 -2.02 -12.90
N LEU A 14 -25.62 -1.41 -11.71
CA LEU A 14 -25.73 -2.13 -10.44
C LEU A 14 -27.12 -2.73 -10.27
N ASP A 15 -28.18 -1.95 -10.50
CA ASP A 15 -29.57 -2.41 -10.40
C ASP A 15 -29.82 -3.61 -11.33
N THR A 16 -29.36 -3.52 -12.56
CA THR A 16 -29.51 -4.61 -13.54
C THR A 16 -28.75 -5.87 -13.11
N ARG A 17 -27.53 -5.70 -12.61
CA ARG A 17 -26.68 -6.84 -12.22
C ARG A 17 -27.12 -7.50 -10.93
N LEU A 18 -27.70 -6.74 -10.00
CA LEU A 18 -28.16 -7.23 -8.72
C LEU A 18 -29.62 -7.69 -8.75
N ALA A 19 -30.42 -7.29 -9.72
CA ALA A 19 -31.84 -7.62 -9.83
C ALA A 19 -32.13 -9.13 -9.79
N GLU A 20 -31.20 -9.94 -10.27
CA GLU A 20 -31.33 -11.39 -10.31
C GLU A 20 -30.62 -12.11 -9.14
N SER A 21 -30.01 -11.38 -8.19
CA SER A 21 -29.29 -11.98 -7.07
C SER A 21 -30.22 -12.28 -5.90
N THR A 22 -30.10 -13.47 -5.31
CA THR A 22 -30.82 -13.87 -4.10
C THR A 22 -29.94 -13.98 -2.85
N GLU A 23 -28.62 -13.82 -3.02
CA GLU A 23 -27.66 -13.91 -1.91
C GLU A 23 -27.48 -12.57 -1.17
N PRO A 24 -27.12 -12.59 0.14
CA PRO A 24 -26.89 -11.35 0.88
C PRO A 24 -25.77 -10.51 0.27
N LEU A 25 -26.05 -9.25 -0.03
CA LEU A 25 -25.06 -8.31 -0.54
C LEU A 25 -24.23 -7.73 0.61
N VAL A 26 -22.91 -7.74 0.48
CA VAL A 26 -21.99 -6.94 1.30
C VAL A 26 -21.52 -5.73 0.50
N ARG A 27 -21.78 -4.54 1.02
CA ARG A 27 -21.22 -3.31 0.45
C ARG A 27 -19.92 -2.98 1.16
N TRP A 28 -18.84 -2.80 0.40
CA TRP A 28 -17.52 -2.46 0.93
C TRP A 28 -17.01 -1.18 0.28
N TYR A 29 -16.85 -0.14 1.06
CA TYR A 29 -16.47 1.19 0.60
C TYR A 29 -15.06 1.57 1.04
N TYR A 30 -14.17 1.81 0.08
CA TYR A 30 -12.87 2.46 0.33
C TYR A 30 -12.95 3.98 0.25
N THR A 31 -14.01 4.52 -0.31
CA THR A 31 -14.26 5.95 -0.39
C THR A 31 -15.76 6.25 -0.29
N PRO A 32 -16.15 7.25 0.51
CA PRO A 32 -17.54 7.67 0.62
C PRO A 32 -18.16 8.12 -0.69
N MET A 33 -17.36 8.57 -1.65
CA MET A 33 -17.84 9.03 -2.97
C MET A 33 -18.66 7.97 -3.72
N MET A 34 -18.49 6.69 -3.41
CA MET A 34 -19.24 5.61 -4.05
C MET A 34 -20.69 5.53 -3.59
N LEU A 35 -21.08 6.19 -2.50
CA LEU A 35 -22.46 6.28 -2.05
C LEU A 35 -23.38 6.94 -3.07
N THR A 36 -22.88 7.88 -3.86
CA THR A 36 -23.69 8.66 -4.81
C THR A 36 -24.51 7.78 -5.75
N PHE A 37 -24.00 6.61 -6.13
CA PHE A 37 -24.68 5.70 -7.03
C PHE A 37 -25.07 4.34 -6.42
N SER A 38 -24.66 4.02 -5.18
CA SER A 38 -24.88 2.71 -4.57
C SER A 38 -25.67 2.70 -3.26
N ARG A 39 -25.98 3.88 -2.68
CA ARG A 39 -26.69 4.00 -1.39
C ARG A 39 -28.06 3.32 -1.35
N HIS A 40 -28.73 3.24 -2.47
CA HIS A 40 -30.06 2.64 -2.62
C HIS A 40 -30.08 1.10 -2.54
N LEU A 41 -28.91 0.47 -2.68
CA LEU A 41 -28.82 -0.98 -2.66
C LEU A 41 -29.03 -1.51 -1.24
N GLY A 42 -29.98 -2.45 -1.07
CA GLY A 42 -30.11 -3.20 0.17
C GLY A 42 -28.88 -4.09 0.39
N ALA A 43 -28.29 -4.03 1.58
CA ALA A 43 -27.14 -4.86 1.93
C ALA A 43 -27.35 -5.59 3.25
N ALA A 44 -26.81 -6.81 3.32
CA ALA A 44 -26.78 -7.59 4.57
C ALA A 44 -25.70 -7.06 5.52
N CYS A 45 -24.63 -6.46 4.97
CA CYS A 45 -23.57 -5.81 5.72
C CYS A 45 -22.98 -4.68 4.89
N THR A 46 -22.70 -3.56 5.53
CA THR A 46 -22.02 -2.40 4.92
C THR A 46 -20.74 -2.13 5.69
N ILE A 47 -19.61 -2.12 4.98
CA ILE A 47 -18.28 -1.86 5.52
C ILE A 47 -17.78 -0.53 4.99
N TYR A 48 -17.30 0.32 5.87
CA TYR A 48 -16.45 1.45 5.52
C TYR A 48 -15.00 1.12 5.87
N ASP A 49 -14.17 0.92 4.86
CA ASP A 49 -12.74 0.67 4.99
C ASP A 49 -11.97 1.98 4.82
N CYS A 50 -11.83 2.68 5.94
CA CYS A 50 -11.20 3.99 6.05
C CYS A 50 -9.67 3.82 6.14
N MET A 51 -9.00 3.81 5.00
CA MET A 51 -7.54 3.63 4.95
C MET A 51 -6.76 4.91 5.22
N ASP A 52 -7.39 6.07 4.98
CA ASP A 52 -6.82 7.41 5.14
C ASP A 52 -7.90 8.43 5.54
N GLU A 53 -7.51 9.58 6.10
CA GLU A 53 -8.37 10.73 6.27
C GLU A 53 -8.50 11.48 4.94
N LEU A 54 -9.33 10.96 4.04
CA LEU A 54 -9.43 11.41 2.64
C LEU A 54 -9.77 12.90 2.50
N ALA A 55 -10.50 13.46 3.46
CA ALA A 55 -10.86 14.87 3.47
C ALA A 55 -9.64 15.81 3.67
N ASN A 56 -8.55 15.30 4.24
CA ASN A 56 -7.31 16.07 4.46
C ASN A 56 -6.39 16.10 3.25
N PHE A 57 -6.72 15.38 2.18
CA PHE A 57 -5.90 15.39 0.98
C PHE A 57 -6.09 16.69 0.19
N ARG A 58 -5.00 17.17 -0.35
CA ARG A 58 -5.03 18.30 -1.28
C ARG A 58 -5.94 17.96 -2.47
N PHE A 59 -6.91 18.82 -2.77
CA PHE A 59 -7.92 18.61 -3.82
C PHE A 59 -9.01 17.57 -3.47
N ALA A 60 -9.25 17.27 -2.19
CA ALA A 60 -10.39 16.44 -1.80
C ALA A 60 -11.71 17.11 -2.27
N PRO A 61 -12.64 16.33 -2.86
CA PRO A 61 -13.96 16.85 -3.23
C PRO A 61 -14.70 17.40 -1.99
N PRO A 62 -15.35 18.56 -2.07
CA PRO A 62 -16.02 19.16 -0.90
C PRO A 62 -17.14 18.26 -0.35
N GLU A 63 -17.79 17.48 -1.21
CA GLU A 63 -18.87 16.57 -0.84
C GLU A 63 -18.39 15.37 0.00
N LEU A 64 -17.09 15.13 0.06
CA LEU A 64 -16.52 13.96 0.72
C LEU A 64 -16.88 13.90 2.21
N VAL A 65 -16.85 15.03 2.90
CA VAL A 65 -17.15 15.13 4.35
C VAL A 65 -18.61 14.73 4.64
N GLU A 66 -19.53 15.21 3.84
CA GLU A 66 -20.96 14.90 3.99
C GLU A 66 -21.24 13.43 3.67
N LEU A 67 -20.63 12.92 2.60
CA LEU A 67 -20.76 11.52 2.22
C LEU A 67 -20.09 10.58 3.23
N GLU A 68 -18.99 10.98 3.86
CA GLU A 68 -18.40 10.21 4.95
C GLU A 68 -19.32 10.16 6.17
N ALA A 69 -19.88 11.28 6.55
CA ALA A 69 -20.86 11.33 7.65
C ALA A 69 -22.08 10.43 7.37
N GLU A 70 -22.60 10.43 6.13
CA GLU A 70 -23.66 9.54 5.71
C GLU A 70 -23.19 8.07 5.78
N LEU A 71 -22.00 7.75 5.26
CA LEU A 71 -21.47 6.38 5.27
C LEU A 71 -21.28 5.85 6.69
N LEU A 72 -20.79 6.68 7.60
CA LEU A 72 -20.67 6.36 9.02
C LEU A 72 -22.02 6.04 9.68
N THR A 73 -23.13 6.65 9.22
CA THR A 73 -24.47 6.32 9.78
C THR A 73 -25.03 5.00 9.25
N CYS A 74 -24.63 4.57 8.06
CA CYS A 74 -25.20 3.38 7.41
C CYS A 74 -24.25 2.17 7.39
N ALA A 75 -23.00 2.32 7.80
CA ALA A 75 -22.07 1.22 7.94
C ALA A 75 -22.44 0.31 9.13
N ASP A 76 -22.25 -0.99 8.99
CA ASP A 76 -22.30 -1.95 10.10
C ASP A 76 -20.96 -2.00 10.83
N HIS A 77 -19.85 -1.89 10.08
CA HIS A 77 -18.49 -1.82 10.60
C HIS A 77 -17.66 -0.76 9.88
N VAL A 78 -16.81 -0.10 10.63
CA VAL A 78 -15.77 0.79 10.12
C VAL A 78 -14.42 0.13 10.39
N PHE A 79 -13.67 -0.16 9.34
CA PHE A 79 -12.29 -0.62 9.42
C PHE A 79 -11.37 0.59 9.21
N THR A 80 -10.32 0.70 10.01
CA THR A 80 -9.37 1.81 9.88
C THR A 80 -7.98 1.28 9.60
N GLY A 81 -7.26 1.92 8.66
CA GLY A 81 -5.92 1.53 8.23
C GLY A 81 -4.83 1.72 9.28
N GLY A 82 -5.20 2.25 10.46
CA GLY A 82 -4.28 2.47 11.58
C GLY A 82 -5.00 2.89 12.83
N TYR A 83 -4.27 2.94 13.93
CA TYR A 83 -4.85 3.30 15.23
C TYR A 83 -5.10 4.80 15.38
N SER A 84 -4.34 5.65 14.73
CA SER A 84 -4.60 7.09 14.69
C SER A 84 -5.96 7.39 14.06
N LEU A 85 -6.30 6.71 12.96
CA LEU A 85 -7.64 6.76 12.34
C LEU A 85 -8.70 6.14 13.25
N TYR A 86 -8.40 5.02 13.90
CA TYR A 86 -9.32 4.42 14.88
C TYR A 86 -9.70 5.41 15.97
N GLU A 87 -8.74 6.09 16.58
CA GLU A 87 -9.00 7.09 17.60
C GLU A 87 -9.84 8.27 17.09
N ALA A 88 -9.65 8.67 15.83
CA ALA A 88 -10.44 9.72 15.20
C ALA A 88 -11.89 9.30 14.91
N LYS A 89 -12.10 8.03 14.53
CA LYS A 89 -13.42 7.55 14.10
C LYS A 89 -14.22 6.83 15.20
N ARG A 90 -13.60 6.32 16.28
CA ARG A 90 -14.29 5.52 17.31
C ARG A 90 -15.43 6.22 18.04
N ALA A 91 -15.40 7.56 18.11
CA ALA A 91 -16.49 8.34 18.69
C ALA A 91 -17.63 8.60 17.69
N LEU A 92 -17.39 8.37 16.39
CA LEU A 92 -18.34 8.65 15.32
C LEU A 92 -19.18 7.42 14.95
N HIS A 93 -18.74 6.21 15.34
CA HIS A 93 -19.42 4.98 15.02
C HIS A 93 -19.24 3.93 16.12
N HIS A 94 -20.26 3.11 16.37
CA HIS A 94 -20.30 2.13 17.47
C HIS A 94 -19.40 0.89 17.24
N SER A 95 -19.06 0.60 15.99
CA SER A 95 -18.29 -0.59 15.61
C SER A 95 -17.12 -0.19 14.71
N VAL A 96 -16.05 0.30 15.33
CA VAL A 96 -14.80 0.70 14.65
C VAL A 96 -13.69 -0.26 15.04
N HIS A 97 -12.96 -0.77 14.06
CA HIS A 97 -11.91 -1.77 14.25
C HIS A 97 -10.63 -1.35 13.53
N PRO A 98 -9.49 -1.29 14.23
CA PRO A 98 -8.21 -0.98 13.61
C PRO A 98 -7.62 -2.20 12.91
N PHE A 99 -7.27 -2.03 11.64
CA PHE A 99 -6.56 -3.00 10.82
C PHE A 99 -5.34 -2.32 10.19
N PRO A 100 -4.29 -2.07 11.00
CA PRO A 100 -3.05 -1.51 10.48
C PRO A 100 -2.45 -2.42 9.41
N SER A 101 -1.69 -1.85 8.51
CA SER A 101 -1.00 -2.59 7.47
C SER A 101 -0.15 -3.71 8.06
N SER A 102 -0.27 -4.89 7.50
CA SER A 102 0.56 -6.04 7.82
C SER A 102 1.84 -6.08 6.99
N VAL A 103 2.72 -7.01 7.30
CA VAL A 103 3.99 -7.21 6.62
C VAL A 103 4.13 -8.64 6.08
N ASP A 104 4.76 -8.79 4.93
CA ASP A 104 5.27 -10.08 4.48
C ASP A 104 6.62 -10.36 5.17
N LEU A 105 6.53 -11.04 6.31
CA LEU A 105 7.69 -11.36 7.13
C LEU A 105 8.73 -12.19 6.36
N ARG A 106 8.27 -13.15 5.54
CA ARG A 106 9.18 -14.03 4.78
C ARG A 106 9.91 -13.27 3.70
N HIS A 107 9.23 -12.34 3.06
CA HIS A 107 9.82 -11.52 2.02
C HIS A 107 10.95 -10.64 2.57
N PHE A 108 10.68 -9.89 3.62
CA PHE A 108 11.66 -8.96 4.20
C PHE A 108 12.76 -9.66 5.02
N ALA A 109 12.49 -10.82 5.63
CA ALA A 109 13.49 -11.61 6.32
C ALA A 109 14.66 -12.06 5.40
N LYS A 110 14.45 -12.14 4.09
CA LYS A 110 15.53 -12.39 3.11
C LYS A 110 16.69 -11.41 3.27
N ALA A 111 16.42 -10.16 3.65
CA ALA A 111 17.45 -9.14 3.85
C ALA A 111 18.52 -9.55 4.88
N ARG A 112 18.17 -10.42 5.84
CA ARG A 112 19.10 -10.91 6.89
C ARG A 112 20.11 -11.93 6.37
N GLU A 113 19.82 -12.57 5.26
CA GLU A 113 20.61 -13.66 4.66
C GLU A 113 21.38 -13.21 3.41
N LEU A 114 21.05 -12.02 2.89
CA LEU A 114 21.63 -11.51 1.65
C LEU A 114 23.08 -11.07 1.85
N VAL A 115 23.96 -11.57 1.00
CA VAL A 115 25.41 -11.31 1.05
C VAL A 115 25.85 -10.25 0.04
N GLU A 116 25.09 -10.10 -1.06
CA GLU A 116 25.47 -9.21 -2.16
C GLU A 116 24.56 -7.99 -2.23
N ASP A 117 25.18 -6.83 -2.25
CA ASP A 117 24.50 -5.55 -2.50
C ASP A 117 24.08 -5.41 -3.97
N PRO A 118 22.97 -4.75 -4.29
CA PRO A 118 22.68 -4.30 -5.64
C PRO A 118 23.81 -3.44 -6.20
N ARG A 119 24.07 -3.53 -7.53
CA ARG A 119 25.21 -2.88 -8.18
C ARG A 119 25.30 -1.38 -7.93
N ASP A 120 24.15 -0.69 -7.92
CA ASP A 120 24.05 0.76 -7.71
C ASP A 120 24.16 1.17 -6.23
N GLN A 121 24.18 0.20 -5.31
CA GLN A 121 24.43 0.41 -3.88
C GLN A 121 25.80 -0.11 -3.43
N ALA A 122 26.38 -1.08 -4.13
CA ALA A 122 27.56 -1.83 -3.70
C ALA A 122 28.78 -0.93 -3.42
N GLU A 123 28.96 0.15 -4.20
CA GLU A 123 30.10 1.06 -4.07
C GLU A 123 29.88 2.16 -3.01
N LEU A 124 28.68 2.28 -2.44
CA LEU A 124 28.39 3.29 -1.44
C LEU A 124 29.10 2.99 -0.12
N LEU A 125 29.68 4.03 0.48
CA LEU A 125 30.38 3.90 1.75
C LEU A 125 29.44 3.48 2.88
N ARG A 126 29.96 2.72 3.83
CA ARG A 126 29.28 2.43 5.10
C ARG A 126 29.74 3.43 6.18
N PRO A 127 28.91 3.75 7.20
CA PRO A 127 27.56 3.19 7.42
C PRO A 127 26.52 3.79 6.46
N ARG A 128 25.51 2.96 6.12
CA ARG A 128 24.40 3.32 5.26
C ARG A 128 23.10 3.45 6.06
N PHE A 129 22.43 4.57 5.87
CA PHE A 129 21.15 4.90 6.45
C PHE A 129 20.11 4.91 5.33
N GLY A 130 19.19 3.97 5.33
CA GLY A 130 18.33 3.74 4.17
C GLY A 130 16.88 4.10 4.42
N PHE A 131 16.20 4.55 3.37
CA PHE A 131 14.77 4.70 3.26
C PHE A 131 14.32 4.16 1.91
N TYR A 132 13.23 3.41 1.87
CA TYR A 132 12.52 3.12 0.62
C TYR A 132 11.07 3.56 0.68
N GLY A 133 10.54 3.99 -0.47
CA GLY A 133 9.17 4.42 -0.66
C GLY A 133 9.08 5.69 -1.48
N VAL A 134 7.85 6.15 -1.71
CA VAL A 134 7.62 7.39 -2.44
C VAL A 134 8.24 8.56 -1.69
N ILE A 135 9.04 9.36 -2.40
CA ILE A 135 9.64 10.60 -1.90
C ILE A 135 8.70 11.73 -2.32
N ASP A 136 7.92 12.23 -1.39
CA ASP A 136 6.88 13.24 -1.60
C ASP A 136 6.83 14.27 -0.45
N GLU A 137 5.77 15.06 -0.42
CA GLU A 137 5.55 16.13 0.58
C GLU A 137 5.49 15.64 2.04
N ARG A 138 5.41 14.34 2.26
CA ARG A 138 5.43 13.74 3.61
C ARG A 138 6.84 13.59 4.17
N MET A 139 7.86 13.67 3.34
CA MET A 139 9.25 13.55 3.77
C MET A 139 9.78 14.89 4.31
N ASP A 140 10.46 14.86 5.45
CA ASP A 140 11.14 16.01 6.01
C ASP A 140 12.50 16.20 5.32
N LEU A 141 12.49 17.03 4.28
CA LEU A 141 13.69 17.31 3.48
C LEU A 141 14.74 18.13 4.26
N GLU A 142 14.32 18.97 5.20
CA GLU A 142 15.22 19.75 6.05
C GLU A 142 15.94 18.84 7.05
N LEU A 143 15.22 17.88 7.64
CA LEU A 143 15.80 16.87 8.50
C LEU A 143 16.84 16.03 7.74
N LEU A 144 16.53 15.58 6.52
CA LEU A 144 17.49 14.84 5.69
C LEU A 144 18.76 15.64 5.43
N ALA A 145 18.63 16.92 5.07
CA ALA A 145 19.76 17.81 4.88
C ALA A 145 20.59 17.95 6.16
N ALA A 146 19.92 18.15 7.30
CA ALA A 146 20.57 18.30 8.60
C ALA A 146 21.36 17.06 9.02
N ILE A 147 20.81 15.85 8.80
CA ILE A 147 21.51 14.58 9.06
C ILE A 147 22.77 14.47 8.17
N ALA A 148 22.63 14.77 6.88
CA ALA A 148 23.73 14.70 5.93
C ALA A 148 24.86 15.68 6.28
N ASP A 149 24.50 16.90 6.64
CA ASP A 149 25.47 17.95 7.03
C ASP A 149 26.15 17.61 8.36
N ALA A 150 25.43 17.02 9.33
CA ALA A 150 25.98 16.63 10.62
C ALA A 150 26.95 15.44 10.54
N ARG A 151 26.76 14.55 9.59
CA ARG A 151 27.54 13.31 9.42
C ARG A 151 27.93 13.06 7.98
N PRO A 152 28.88 13.81 7.41
CA PRO A 152 29.30 13.69 6.01
C PRO A 152 29.84 12.30 5.62
N ALA A 153 30.30 11.52 6.61
CA ALA A 153 30.81 10.16 6.38
C ALA A 153 29.69 9.10 6.28
N TRP A 154 28.44 9.45 6.55
CA TRP A 154 27.31 8.54 6.39
C TRP A 154 26.77 8.58 4.98
N SER A 155 26.39 7.45 4.44
CA SER A 155 25.62 7.40 3.19
C SER A 155 24.11 7.34 3.50
N ILE A 156 23.36 8.35 3.08
CA ILE A 156 21.91 8.39 3.18
C ILE A 156 21.34 7.90 1.86
N VAL A 157 20.76 6.70 1.85
CA VAL A 157 20.32 6.00 0.65
C VAL A 157 18.80 6.08 0.54
N LEU A 158 18.30 6.74 -0.50
CA LEU A 158 16.88 6.93 -0.75
C LEU A 158 16.45 6.15 -1.99
N VAL A 159 15.60 5.15 -1.77
CA VAL A 159 15.09 4.26 -2.81
C VAL A 159 13.62 4.54 -3.04
N GLY A 160 13.26 5.00 -4.23
CA GLY A 160 11.88 5.24 -4.59
C GLY A 160 11.68 6.38 -5.60
N PRO A 161 10.49 6.45 -6.18
CA PRO A 161 10.15 7.52 -7.11
C PRO A 161 9.92 8.84 -6.38
N ILE A 162 10.29 9.94 -7.03
CA ILE A 162 10.01 11.30 -6.58
C ILE A 162 8.68 11.73 -7.18
N VAL A 163 7.69 12.05 -6.35
CA VAL A 163 6.32 12.34 -6.78
C VAL A 163 5.78 13.54 -6.01
N LYS A 164 5.03 14.41 -6.69
CA LYS A 164 4.31 15.57 -6.11
C LYS A 164 5.18 16.66 -5.48
N ILE A 165 6.48 16.57 -5.54
CA ILE A 165 7.42 17.61 -5.11
C ILE A 165 8.32 18.02 -6.27
N ASP A 166 8.78 19.26 -6.25
CA ASP A 166 9.76 19.72 -7.23
C ASP A 166 11.12 19.03 -6.96
N PRO A 167 11.69 18.31 -7.93
CA PRO A 167 13.02 17.71 -7.79
C PRO A 167 14.12 18.72 -7.44
N ALA A 168 13.93 20.02 -7.73
CA ALA A 168 14.86 21.08 -7.33
C ALA A 168 14.83 21.36 -5.82
N ALA A 169 13.74 21.02 -5.12
CA ALA A 169 13.65 21.18 -3.66
C ALA A 169 14.38 20.08 -2.88
N LEU A 170 14.80 19.00 -3.54
CA LEU A 170 15.51 17.91 -2.88
C LEU A 170 16.90 18.35 -2.38
N PRO A 171 17.27 17.98 -1.15
CA PRO A 171 18.61 18.30 -0.63
C PRO A 171 19.70 17.61 -1.46
N ARG A 172 20.60 18.43 -2.01
CA ARG A 172 21.76 17.96 -2.78
C ARG A 172 23.00 18.00 -1.90
N ARG A 173 23.38 16.85 -1.36
CA ARG A 173 24.59 16.62 -0.58
C ARG A 173 25.35 15.44 -1.18
N ALA A 174 26.67 15.44 -1.09
CA ALA A 174 27.51 14.38 -1.67
C ALA A 174 27.20 12.99 -1.06
N ASN A 175 26.65 12.96 0.16
CA ASN A 175 26.31 11.76 0.90
C ASN A 175 24.80 11.46 0.94
N ILE A 176 23.97 12.15 0.14
CA ILE A 176 22.57 11.78 -0.09
C ILE A 176 22.45 11.17 -1.49
N ILE A 177 22.06 9.91 -1.55
CA ILE A 177 22.03 9.13 -2.78
C ILE A 177 20.59 8.75 -3.10
N TYR A 178 20.12 9.17 -4.28
CA TYR A 178 18.78 8.84 -4.79
C TYR A 178 18.91 7.74 -5.84
N LEU A 179 18.45 6.54 -5.53
CA LEU A 179 18.57 5.36 -6.40
C LEU A 179 17.36 5.13 -7.32
N GLY A 180 16.34 6.02 -7.22
CA GLY A 180 15.11 5.85 -8.00
C GLY A 180 14.23 4.70 -7.54
N GLY A 181 13.16 4.43 -8.32
CA GLY A 181 12.22 3.37 -8.02
C GLY A 181 12.84 2.00 -8.21
N LYS A 182 12.42 1.07 -7.33
CA LYS A 182 12.79 -0.35 -7.37
C LYS A 182 11.54 -1.19 -7.23
N THR A 183 11.59 -2.42 -7.71
CA THR A 183 10.49 -3.38 -7.55
C THR A 183 10.40 -3.85 -6.10
N TYR A 184 9.23 -4.34 -5.72
CA TYR A 184 9.02 -4.89 -4.37
C TYR A 184 10.01 -6.00 -4.04
N ASP A 185 10.30 -6.87 -5.00
CA ASP A 185 11.22 -7.99 -4.85
C ASP A 185 12.68 -7.57 -4.62
N GLU A 186 13.07 -6.39 -5.10
CA GLU A 186 14.42 -5.87 -4.90
C GLU A 186 14.61 -5.23 -3.52
N LEU A 187 13.53 -4.79 -2.84
CA LEU A 187 13.63 -4.05 -1.59
C LEU A 187 14.43 -4.78 -0.49
N PRO A 188 14.29 -6.09 -0.27
CA PRO A 188 15.11 -6.81 0.71
C PRO A 188 16.62 -6.74 0.40
N HIS A 189 17.02 -6.72 -0.88
CA HIS A 189 18.43 -6.63 -1.27
C HIS A 189 19.04 -5.26 -0.89
N TYR A 190 18.27 -4.17 -1.10
CA TYR A 190 18.70 -2.85 -0.65
C TYR A 190 18.77 -2.76 0.88
N ALA A 191 17.69 -3.20 1.55
CA ALA A 191 17.62 -3.19 3.01
C ALA A 191 18.73 -4.00 3.67
N GLY A 192 19.07 -5.17 3.14
CA GLY A 192 20.17 -6.01 3.63
C GLY A 192 21.54 -5.33 3.60
N GLY A 193 21.71 -4.33 2.73
CA GLY A 193 22.92 -3.52 2.63
C GLY A 193 22.99 -2.33 3.60
N TRP A 194 21.92 -2.03 4.35
CA TRP A 194 21.86 -0.89 5.27
C TRP A 194 22.32 -1.25 6.68
N ASN A 195 22.72 -0.23 7.43
CA ASN A 195 22.99 -0.37 8.85
C ASN A 195 21.78 0.07 9.70
N VAL A 196 21.07 1.09 9.25
CA VAL A 196 19.93 1.67 9.95
C VAL A 196 18.85 2.04 8.92
N ALA A 197 17.61 1.79 9.24
CA ALA A 197 16.48 2.26 8.45
C ALA A 197 15.95 3.60 8.97
N LEU A 198 15.61 4.51 8.07
CA LEU A 198 15.12 5.84 8.40
C LEU A 198 13.64 5.99 8.08
N MET A 199 12.94 6.71 8.95
CA MET A 199 11.56 7.16 8.78
C MET A 199 11.49 8.68 9.00
N PRO A 200 12.08 9.49 8.10
CA PRO A 200 12.22 10.93 8.26
C PRO A 200 10.99 11.66 7.72
N PHE A 201 9.83 11.41 8.31
CA PHE A 201 8.59 12.05 7.90
C PHE A 201 8.39 13.40 8.58
N ALA A 202 7.89 14.37 7.83
CA ALA A 202 7.42 15.64 8.38
C ALA A 202 6.23 15.39 9.32
N ILE A 203 6.14 16.17 10.39
CA ILE A 203 5.00 16.12 11.31
C ILE A 203 4.01 17.23 10.94
N ASN A 204 2.98 16.84 10.20
CA ASN A 204 1.95 17.75 9.70
C ASN A 204 0.61 17.01 9.53
N GLU A 205 -0.42 17.70 9.04
CA GLU A 205 -1.76 17.11 8.87
C GLU A 205 -1.78 15.92 7.90
N SER A 206 -0.91 15.90 6.87
CA SER A 206 -0.86 14.79 5.90
C SER A 206 -0.21 13.52 6.48
N THR A 207 0.58 13.66 7.55
CA THR A 207 1.26 12.53 8.22
C THR A 207 0.61 12.13 9.54
N ARG A 208 -0.37 12.91 10.01
CA ARG A 208 -1.02 12.71 11.31
C ARG A 208 -1.68 11.35 11.47
N PHE A 209 -2.27 10.82 10.40
CA PHE A 209 -3.06 9.59 10.42
C PHE A 209 -2.40 8.45 9.65
N ILE A 210 -1.15 8.60 9.20
CA ILE A 210 -0.47 7.53 8.47
C ILE A 210 -0.09 6.38 9.42
N SER A 211 -0.29 5.16 8.94
CA SER A 211 0.20 3.94 9.56
C SER A 211 1.26 3.31 8.63
N PRO A 212 2.54 3.66 8.79
CA PRO A 212 3.56 3.28 7.82
C PRO A 212 3.82 1.78 7.82
N THR A 213 3.73 1.15 6.66
CA THR A 213 4.10 -0.26 6.44
C THR A 213 5.59 -0.52 6.64
N LYS A 214 6.42 0.51 6.45
CA LYS A 214 7.88 0.42 6.42
C LYS A 214 8.49 0.01 7.75
N THR A 215 7.96 0.48 8.87
CA THR A 215 8.51 0.14 10.18
C THR A 215 8.53 -1.38 10.41
N PRO A 216 7.41 -2.13 10.27
CA PRO A 216 7.43 -3.58 10.39
C PRO A 216 8.26 -4.26 9.29
N GLU A 217 8.32 -3.71 8.08
CA GLU A 217 9.18 -4.23 7.00
C GLU A 217 10.67 -4.12 7.35
N TYR A 218 11.10 -2.97 7.87
CA TYR A 218 12.49 -2.78 8.32
C TYR A 218 12.85 -3.67 9.52
N LEU A 219 11.96 -3.81 10.48
CA LEU A 219 12.16 -4.71 11.62
C LEU A 219 12.25 -6.17 11.14
N ALA A 220 11.39 -6.59 10.21
CA ALA A 220 11.45 -7.91 9.60
C ALA A 220 12.76 -8.15 8.83
N ALA A 221 13.30 -7.09 8.20
CA ALA A 221 14.63 -7.12 7.58
C ALA A 221 15.80 -7.16 8.60
N GLY A 222 15.51 -7.08 9.91
CA GLY A 222 16.53 -7.11 10.97
C GLY A 222 17.25 -5.79 11.17
N LEU A 223 16.66 -4.68 10.73
CA LEU A 223 17.23 -3.34 10.83
C LEU A 223 16.71 -2.59 12.06
N PRO A 224 17.57 -1.88 12.80
CA PRO A 224 17.13 -0.87 13.73
C PRO A 224 16.56 0.33 12.96
N VAL A 225 15.53 0.96 13.51
CA VAL A 225 14.76 2.02 12.87
C VAL A 225 14.88 3.33 13.63
N VAL A 226 15.09 4.43 12.92
CA VAL A 226 15.00 5.77 13.49
C VAL A 226 13.86 6.52 12.82
N SER A 227 12.89 6.98 13.60
CA SER A 227 11.67 7.62 13.11
C SER A 227 11.44 8.98 13.76
N THR A 228 10.87 9.91 13.01
CA THR A 228 10.16 11.04 13.58
C THR A 228 8.93 10.51 14.35
N PRO A 229 8.32 11.29 15.30
CA PRO A 229 7.27 10.80 16.18
C PRO A 229 5.91 10.64 15.46
N ILE A 230 5.89 9.81 14.42
CA ILE A 230 4.64 9.37 13.77
C ILE A 230 3.80 8.60 14.79
N THR A 231 2.54 9.02 14.97
CA THR A 231 1.66 8.52 16.03
C THR A 231 1.59 6.99 16.08
N ASP A 232 1.36 6.34 14.95
CA ASP A 232 1.23 4.89 14.89
C ASP A 232 2.58 4.17 15.05
N VAL A 233 3.70 4.77 14.65
CA VAL A 233 5.04 4.23 14.93
C VAL A 233 5.33 4.27 16.41
N VAL A 234 5.12 5.42 17.06
CA VAL A 234 5.32 5.57 18.52
C VAL A 234 4.47 4.59 19.30
N ARG A 235 3.20 4.45 18.91
CA ARG A 235 2.24 3.58 19.61
C ARG A 235 2.60 2.11 19.55
N HIS A 236 3.01 1.61 18.39
CA HIS A 236 3.21 0.18 18.17
C HIS A 236 4.65 -0.27 18.41
N TYR A 237 5.59 0.58 18.04
CA TYR A 237 7.00 0.21 17.96
C TYR A 237 7.90 1.07 18.84
N GLY A 238 7.41 2.21 19.36
CA GLY A 238 8.22 3.16 20.13
C GLY A 238 8.75 2.66 21.47
N LYS A 239 8.31 1.47 21.92
CA LYS A 239 8.83 0.80 23.12
C LYS A 239 9.85 -0.29 22.79
N LEU A 240 9.95 -0.69 21.53
CA LEU A 240 10.92 -1.69 21.10
C LEU A 240 12.32 -1.10 21.13
N GLU A 241 13.25 -1.87 21.63
CA GLU A 241 14.66 -1.47 21.66
C GLU A 241 15.23 -1.21 20.26
N ALA A 242 14.66 -1.86 19.25
CA ALA A 242 14.99 -1.67 17.85
C ALA A 242 14.58 -0.32 17.25
N VAL A 243 13.76 0.49 17.94
CA VAL A 243 13.14 1.70 17.38
C VAL A 243 13.48 2.93 18.21
N GLU A 244 14.13 3.87 17.58
CA GLU A 244 14.46 5.17 18.14
C GLU A 244 13.50 6.24 17.61
N ILE A 245 12.94 7.06 18.48
CA ILE A 245 12.05 8.17 18.12
C ILE A 245 12.72 9.50 18.42
N ALA A 246 12.75 10.40 17.47
CA ALA A 246 13.35 11.72 17.64
C ALA A 246 12.58 12.80 16.84
N ASP A 247 12.42 13.98 17.43
CA ASP A 247 11.60 15.10 16.93
C ASP A 247 12.41 16.31 16.47
N THR A 248 13.72 16.32 16.74
CA THR A 248 14.62 17.39 16.31
C THR A 248 15.82 16.84 15.54
N PRO A 249 16.42 17.60 14.62
CA PRO A 249 17.57 17.13 13.86
C PRO A 249 18.72 16.63 14.74
N LYS A 250 19.02 17.35 15.83
CA LYS A 250 20.08 16.96 16.78
C LYS A 250 19.77 15.65 17.49
N ALA A 251 18.51 15.49 17.95
CA ALA A 251 18.07 14.24 18.60
C ALA A 251 18.04 13.09 17.61
N PHE A 252 17.64 13.35 16.35
CA PHE A 252 17.58 12.36 15.29
C PHE A 252 18.98 11.83 14.92
N VAL A 253 19.98 12.70 14.81
CA VAL A 253 21.38 12.29 14.60
C VAL A 253 21.88 11.43 15.79
N ALA A 254 21.60 11.83 17.02
CA ALA A 254 21.98 11.03 18.20
C ALA A 254 21.25 9.67 18.23
N ALA A 255 19.99 9.62 17.83
CA ALA A 255 19.24 8.38 17.66
C ALA A 255 19.86 7.48 16.56
N CYS A 256 20.27 8.05 15.44
CA CYS A 256 20.98 7.34 14.39
C CYS A 256 22.31 6.73 14.90
N GLU A 257 23.03 7.42 15.75
CA GLU A 257 24.28 6.89 16.36
C GLU A 257 24.00 5.69 17.27
N ARG A 258 22.94 5.74 18.08
CA ARG A 258 22.54 4.60 18.93
C ARG A 258 22.08 3.41 18.10
N ALA A 259 21.26 3.68 17.09
CA ALA A 259 20.78 2.65 16.15
C ALA A 259 21.96 2.02 15.37
N LEU A 260 22.94 2.82 14.99
CA LEU A 260 24.14 2.34 14.30
C LEU A 260 24.97 1.42 15.21
N ALA A 261 25.17 1.78 16.48
CA ALA A 261 25.85 0.90 17.45
C ALA A 261 25.13 -0.44 17.57
N LYS A 262 23.80 -0.42 17.67
CA LYS A 262 22.94 -1.59 17.74
C LYS A 262 23.02 -2.47 16.49
N SER A 263 23.13 -1.89 15.30
CA SER A 263 23.26 -2.64 14.04
C SER A 263 24.52 -3.52 13.98
N GLY A 264 25.54 -3.18 14.75
CA GLY A 264 26.79 -3.96 14.88
C GLY A 264 26.69 -5.16 15.80
N GLU A 265 25.59 -5.34 16.54
CA GLU A 265 25.38 -6.45 17.44
C GLU A 265 25.10 -7.77 16.70
N PRO A 266 25.35 -8.93 17.32
CA PRO A 266 25.11 -10.24 16.72
C PRO A 266 23.66 -10.44 16.25
N GLN A 267 23.47 -11.40 15.36
CA GLN A 267 22.12 -11.70 14.81
C GLN A 267 21.14 -12.25 15.86
N ASP A 268 21.65 -12.83 16.94
CA ASP A 268 20.89 -13.34 18.08
C ASP A 268 20.72 -12.33 19.22
N ALA A 269 21.03 -11.06 18.99
CA ALA A 269 20.83 -10.00 19.98
C ALA A 269 19.35 -9.88 20.43
N ASP A 270 19.14 -9.62 21.70
CA ASP A 270 17.81 -9.60 22.34
C ASP A 270 16.80 -8.67 21.66
N TRP A 271 17.25 -7.51 21.19
CA TRP A 271 16.38 -6.57 20.50
C TRP A 271 15.79 -7.10 19.17
N ARG A 272 16.51 -8.01 18.49
CA ARG A 272 15.99 -8.66 17.27
C ARG A 272 14.91 -9.67 17.62
N ALA A 273 15.12 -10.45 18.68
CA ALA A 273 14.11 -11.38 19.18
C ALA A 273 12.86 -10.64 19.68
N GLU A 274 13.03 -9.49 20.34
CA GLU A 274 11.92 -8.61 20.74
C GLU A 274 11.14 -8.11 19.52
N ALA A 275 11.82 -7.61 18.50
CA ALA A 275 11.20 -7.15 17.25
C ALA A 275 10.45 -8.29 16.55
N ASP A 276 11.05 -9.47 16.41
CA ASP A 276 10.42 -10.63 15.80
C ASP A 276 9.17 -11.07 16.58
N SER A 277 9.23 -11.05 17.90
CA SER A 277 8.08 -11.34 18.76
C SER A 277 6.94 -10.33 18.55
N ALA A 278 7.26 -9.04 18.43
CA ALA A 278 6.29 -7.99 18.16
C ALA A 278 5.61 -8.13 16.78
N LEU A 279 6.30 -8.71 15.81
CA LEU A 279 5.79 -8.93 14.45
C LEU A 279 5.06 -10.27 14.28
N ALA A 280 5.21 -11.24 15.19
CA ALA A 280 4.77 -12.62 15.02
C ALA A 280 3.27 -12.79 14.73
N GLY A 281 2.42 -11.85 15.17
CA GLY A 281 0.97 -11.85 14.90
C GLY A 281 0.55 -11.01 13.70
N GLN A 282 1.48 -10.30 13.07
CA GLN A 282 1.18 -9.33 12.01
C GLN A 282 1.26 -10.00 10.63
N SER A 283 0.16 -10.62 10.20
CA SER A 283 0.07 -11.22 8.88
C SER A 283 -1.21 -10.80 8.16
N TRP A 284 -1.15 -10.67 6.85
CA TRP A 284 -2.32 -10.41 6.01
C TRP A 284 -3.42 -11.45 6.19
N GLN A 285 -3.04 -12.72 6.45
CA GLN A 285 -4.00 -13.79 6.72
C GLN A 285 -4.76 -13.57 8.04
N ALA A 286 -4.08 -13.11 9.07
CA ALA A 286 -4.72 -12.80 10.37
C ALA A 286 -5.70 -11.64 10.22
N VAL A 287 -5.30 -10.56 9.51
CA VAL A 287 -6.18 -9.42 9.21
C VAL A 287 -7.42 -9.86 8.43
N ALA A 288 -7.24 -10.59 7.34
CA ALA A 288 -8.36 -11.09 6.52
C ALA A 288 -9.31 -12.00 7.32
N THR A 289 -8.77 -12.82 8.22
CA THR A 289 -9.57 -13.71 9.07
C THR A 289 -10.39 -12.90 10.09
N ALA A 290 -9.79 -11.90 10.73
CA ALA A 290 -10.48 -11.04 11.68
C ALA A 290 -11.60 -10.22 11.00
N MET A 291 -11.32 -9.60 9.85
CA MET A 291 -12.32 -8.89 9.05
C MET A 291 -13.48 -9.81 8.65
N ARG A 292 -13.18 -11.01 8.16
CA ARG A 292 -14.19 -12.02 7.78
C ARG A 292 -15.07 -12.43 8.95
N THR A 293 -14.50 -12.55 10.13
CA THR A 293 -15.27 -12.91 11.35
C THR A 293 -16.29 -11.82 11.69
N LEU A 294 -15.88 -10.54 11.62
CA LEU A 294 -16.79 -9.42 11.88
C LEU A 294 -17.91 -9.35 10.85
N ILE A 295 -17.58 -9.49 9.57
CA ILE A 295 -18.57 -9.50 8.47
C ILE A 295 -19.55 -10.65 8.65
N GLY A 296 -19.05 -11.84 8.95
CA GLY A 296 -19.90 -13.02 9.16
C GLY A 296 -20.87 -12.86 10.32
N ALA A 297 -20.47 -12.17 11.38
CA ALA A 297 -21.35 -11.86 12.51
C ALA A 297 -22.45 -10.83 12.17
N ALA A 298 -22.18 -9.91 11.25
CA ALA A 298 -23.15 -8.91 10.81
C ALA A 298 -24.18 -9.46 9.80
N ILE A 299 -23.82 -10.49 9.02
CA ILE A 299 -24.71 -11.12 8.06
C ILE A 299 -25.70 -12.01 8.81
N THR A 300 -26.88 -11.51 9.11
CA THR A 300 -27.95 -12.28 9.73
C THR A 300 -28.97 -12.75 8.69
N PRO A 301 -29.47 -14.00 8.76
CA PRO A 301 -30.48 -14.53 7.81
C PRO A 301 -31.78 -13.71 7.74
N ALA A 302 -32.10 -12.95 8.77
CA ALA A 302 -33.35 -12.18 8.86
C ALA A 302 -33.39 -10.93 7.95
N ARG A 303 -32.27 -10.52 7.34
CA ARG A 303 -32.20 -9.39 6.40
C ARG A 303 -32.29 -9.80 4.92
N CYS A 304 -32.41 -11.10 4.64
CA CYS A 304 -32.54 -11.62 3.28
C CYS A 304 -33.99 -11.54 2.77
N GLY A 305 -34.28 -10.59 1.91
CA GLY A 305 -35.44 -10.61 1.02
C GLY A 305 -35.18 -11.47 -0.22
N SER A 306 -36.23 -11.84 -0.96
CA SER A 306 -36.25 -12.85 -2.04
C SER A 306 -35.57 -12.44 -3.38
N ALA A 307 -34.45 -11.72 -3.37
CA ALA A 307 -33.69 -11.34 -4.56
C ALA A 307 -32.42 -12.19 -4.72
N LYS A 308 -31.91 -12.40 -5.93
CA LYS A 308 -30.63 -13.12 -6.15
C LYS A 308 -29.48 -12.35 -5.47
N HIS A 309 -28.79 -12.98 -4.53
CA HIS A 309 -27.76 -12.35 -3.73
C HIS A 309 -26.36 -12.74 -4.23
N TYR A 310 -25.44 -11.76 -4.23
CA TYR A 310 -24.01 -12.02 -4.25
C TYR A 310 -23.48 -11.89 -2.81
N ASP A 311 -22.57 -12.78 -2.41
CA ASP A 311 -21.90 -12.70 -1.11
C ASP A 311 -20.95 -11.50 -1.04
N TYR A 312 -20.36 -11.13 -2.18
CA TYR A 312 -19.39 -10.03 -2.28
C TYR A 312 -19.60 -9.22 -3.55
N LEU A 313 -19.44 -7.91 -3.40
CA LEU A 313 -19.30 -6.96 -4.50
C LEU A 313 -17.85 -6.48 -4.55
N VAL A 314 -17.14 -6.81 -5.62
CA VAL A 314 -15.78 -6.33 -5.87
C VAL A 314 -15.85 -5.18 -6.86
N VAL A 315 -15.43 -4.00 -6.44
CA VAL A 315 -15.39 -2.79 -7.28
C VAL A 315 -13.99 -2.60 -7.82
N GLY A 316 -13.85 -2.77 -9.14
CA GLY A 316 -12.59 -2.74 -9.86
C GLY A 316 -12.20 -4.14 -10.36
N ALA A 317 -12.16 -4.31 -11.68
CA ALA A 317 -11.79 -5.56 -12.36
C ALA A 317 -10.32 -5.56 -12.82
N GLY A 318 -9.46 -4.83 -12.13
CA GLY A 318 -8.01 -4.93 -12.28
C GLY A 318 -7.46 -6.18 -11.58
N PHE A 319 -6.14 -6.38 -11.57
CA PHE A 319 -5.50 -7.56 -10.97
C PHE A 319 -5.97 -7.87 -9.55
N ALA A 320 -5.93 -6.87 -8.67
CA ALA A 320 -6.31 -7.06 -7.27
C ALA A 320 -7.77 -7.51 -7.11
N GLY A 321 -8.69 -6.85 -7.82
CA GLY A 321 -10.11 -7.20 -7.76
C GLY A 321 -10.40 -8.56 -8.38
N ALA A 322 -9.76 -8.89 -9.49
CA ALA A 322 -9.93 -10.17 -10.17
C ALA A 322 -9.42 -11.34 -9.31
N VAL A 323 -8.24 -11.21 -8.70
CA VAL A 323 -7.68 -12.23 -7.79
C VAL A 323 -8.57 -12.41 -6.56
N MET A 324 -9.01 -11.32 -5.95
CA MET A 324 -9.89 -11.39 -4.79
C MET A 324 -11.20 -12.07 -5.12
N ALA A 325 -11.82 -11.71 -6.25
CA ALA A 325 -13.07 -12.32 -6.69
C ALA A 325 -12.93 -13.82 -6.96
N GLU A 326 -11.85 -14.23 -7.63
CA GLU A 326 -11.59 -15.66 -7.91
C GLU A 326 -11.38 -16.46 -6.61
N ARG A 327 -10.56 -15.94 -5.69
CA ARG A 327 -10.31 -16.60 -4.42
C ARG A 327 -11.56 -16.74 -3.57
N LEU A 328 -12.36 -15.70 -3.48
CA LEU A 328 -13.65 -15.76 -2.76
C LEU A 328 -14.62 -16.76 -3.39
N ALA A 329 -14.70 -16.78 -4.72
CA ALA A 329 -15.57 -17.70 -5.42
C ALA A 329 -15.09 -19.15 -5.33
N ARG A 330 -13.79 -19.38 -5.56
CA ARG A 330 -13.24 -20.73 -5.62
C ARG A 330 -12.99 -21.35 -4.26
N ASP A 331 -12.22 -20.64 -3.42
CA ASP A 331 -11.78 -21.20 -2.13
C ASP A 331 -12.86 -21.04 -1.05
N GLY A 332 -13.66 -19.98 -1.15
CA GLY A 332 -14.76 -19.69 -0.22
C GLY A 332 -16.13 -20.20 -0.66
N GLY A 333 -16.28 -20.68 -1.92
CA GLY A 333 -17.58 -21.08 -2.47
C GLY A 333 -18.59 -19.93 -2.54
N LYS A 334 -18.11 -18.68 -2.63
CA LYS A 334 -18.91 -17.46 -2.56
C LYS A 334 -19.33 -16.98 -3.93
N ARG A 335 -20.52 -16.39 -4.01
CA ARG A 335 -20.97 -15.69 -5.22
C ARG A 335 -20.45 -14.26 -5.17
N VAL A 336 -19.64 -13.87 -6.16
CA VAL A 336 -18.99 -12.58 -6.21
C VAL A 336 -19.45 -11.80 -7.43
N LEU A 337 -19.89 -10.56 -7.22
CA LEU A 337 -20.11 -9.61 -8.29
C LEU A 337 -18.89 -8.71 -8.42
N VAL A 338 -18.31 -8.67 -9.61
CA VAL A 338 -17.22 -7.74 -9.95
C VAL A 338 -17.78 -6.65 -10.84
N ILE A 339 -17.54 -5.40 -10.49
CA ILE A 339 -17.90 -4.24 -11.31
C ILE A 339 -16.68 -3.38 -11.57
N ASP A 340 -16.60 -2.79 -12.75
CA ASP A 340 -15.58 -1.79 -13.11
C ASP A 340 -16.23 -0.60 -13.81
N ARG A 341 -15.61 0.56 -13.66
CA ARG A 341 -16.04 1.78 -14.37
C ARG A 341 -15.75 1.74 -15.86
N ARG A 342 -14.81 0.89 -16.27
CA ARG A 342 -14.37 0.72 -17.65
C ARG A 342 -15.28 -0.28 -18.36
N ASP A 343 -15.33 -0.19 -19.66
CA ASP A 343 -16.04 -1.11 -20.55
C ASP A 343 -15.32 -2.45 -20.78
N HIS A 344 -14.22 -2.68 -20.01
CA HIS A 344 -13.36 -3.86 -20.11
C HIS A 344 -12.85 -4.28 -18.73
N ILE A 345 -12.46 -5.52 -18.60
CA ILE A 345 -11.74 -6.08 -17.45
C ILE A 345 -10.21 -5.87 -17.59
N GLY A 346 -9.42 -6.26 -16.58
CA GLY A 346 -7.95 -6.17 -16.61
C GLY A 346 -7.39 -4.88 -16.04
N GLY A 347 -8.22 -3.86 -15.83
CA GLY A 347 -7.77 -2.59 -15.25
C GLY A 347 -6.74 -1.91 -16.15
N ASN A 348 -5.59 -1.52 -15.59
CA ASN A 348 -4.50 -0.93 -16.37
C ASN A 348 -3.73 -1.95 -17.20
N ALA A 349 -3.85 -3.24 -16.91
CA ALA A 349 -3.22 -4.32 -17.67
C ALA A 349 -4.08 -4.80 -18.84
N TYR A 350 -5.03 -3.97 -19.27
CA TYR A 350 -5.91 -4.31 -20.40
C TYR A 350 -5.22 -4.12 -21.74
N ASP A 351 -5.22 -5.21 -22.50
CA ASP A 351 -4.74 -5.27 -23.88
C ASP A 351 -5.91 -5.54 -24.81
N HIS A 352 -5.82 -5.04 -26.03
CA HIS A 352 -6.81 -5.29 -27.10
C HIS A 352 -6.12 -5.30 -28.45
N HIS A 353 -6.76 -5.94 -29.41
CA HIS A 353 -6.32 -5.84 -30.80
C HIS A 353 -6.89 -4.55 -31.42
N ASP A 354 -6.03 -3.81 -32.10
CA ASP A 354 -6.44 -2.66 -32.89
C ASP A 354 -7.14 -3.09 -34.20
N GLU A 355 -7.53 -2.13 -35.04
CA GLU A 355 -8.19 -2.38 -36.30
C GLU A 355 -7.32 -3.19 -37.30
N ALA A 356 -6.00 -3.18 -37.11
CA ALA A 356 -5.04 -3.96 -37.90
C ALA A 356 -4.80 -5.35 -37.34
N GLY A 357 -5.40 -5.70 -36.19
CA GLY A 357 -5.21 -6.97 -35.51
C GLY A 357 -3.95 -7.04 -34.69
N ILE A 358 -3.32 -5.90 -34.37
CA ILE A 358 -2.11 -5.83 -33.54
C ILE A 358 -2.53 -5.70 -32.08
N LEU A 359 -1.94 -6.55 -31.21
CA LEU A 359 -2.17 -6.46 -29.77
C LEU A 359 -1.48 -5.21 -29.20
N VAL A 360 -2.26 -4.32 -28.60
CA VAL A 360 -1.77 -3.06 -28.05
C VAL A 360 -2.17 -2.89 -26.59
N HIS A 361 -1.28 -2.30 -25.81
CA HIS A 361 -1.53 -1.92 -24.42
C HIS A 361 -2.29 -0.59 -24.37
N ARG A 362 -3.51 -0.58 -23.84
CA ARG A 362 -4.34 0.63 -23.80
C ARG A 362 -3.82 1.69 -22.83
N TYR A 363 -3.15 1.29 -21.76
CA TYR A 363 -2.72 2.17 -20.66
C TYR A 363 -1.20 2.21 -20.45
N GLY A 364 -0.45 1.86 -21.48
CA GLY A 364 1.00 1.72 -21.44
C GLY A 364 1.46 0.27 -21.25
N PRO A 365 2.73 -0.03 -21.46
CA PRO A 365 3.23 -1.38 -21.41
C PRO A 365 3.07 -1.98 -19.99
N HIS A 366 2.41 -3.12 -19.95
CA HIS A 366 2.20 -3.91 -18.72
C HIS A 366 2.79 -5.29 -18.96
N ILE A 367 4.06 -5.44 -18.60
CA ILE A 367 4.78 -6.71 -18.73
C ILE A 367 4.67 -7.40 -17.39
N PHE A 368 4.11 -8.62 -17.41
CA PHE A 368 4.11 -9.45 -16.20
C PHE A 368 5.52 -9.97 -15.95
N HIS A 369 6.03 -9.72 -14.77
CA HIS A 369 7.29 -10.28 -14.28
C HIS A 369 7.16 -10.61 -12.80
N THR A 370 7.69 -11.75 -12.41
CA THR A 370 7.72 -12.21 -11.02
C THR A 370 8.82 -13.27 -10.85
N ASN A 371 9.36 -13.36 -9.64
CA ASN A 371 10.25 -14.42 -9.22
C ASN A 371 9.52 -15.50 -8.40
N SER A 372 8.20 -15.38 -8.23
CA SER A 372 7.39 -16.32 -7.48
C SER A 372 6.76 -17.35 -8.41
N GLU A 373 7.18 -18.60 -8.31
CA GLU A 373 6.57 -19.73 -9.01
C GLU A 373 5.09 -19.88 -8.65
N GLU A 374 4.71 -19.65 -7.39
CA GLU A 374 3.31 -19.70 -6.94
C GLU A 374 2.42 -18.72 -7.70
N ILE A 375 2.91 -17.49 -7.96
CA ILE A 375 2.17 -16.49 -8.74
C ILE A 375 2.08 -16.89 -10.20
N VAL A 376 3.16 -17.43 -10.79
CA VAL A 376 3.15 -17.94 -12.16
C VAL A 376 2.13 -19.06 -12.29
N ASP A 377 2.19 -20.06 -11.42
CA ASP A 377 1.28 -21.22 -11.42
C ASP A 377 -0.17 -20.78 -11.27
N TYR A 378 -0.41 -19.83 -10.35
CA TYR A 378 -1.75 -19.29 -10.14
C TYR A 378 -2.29 -18.61 -11.39
N LEU A 379 -1.54 -17.71 -12.02
CA LEU A 379 -1.96 -16.94 -13.18
C LEU A 379 -2.01 -17.77 -14.47
N SER A 380 -1.13 -18.78 -14.62
CA SER A 380 -1.12 -19.71 -15.76
C SER A 380 -2.40 -20.53 -15.89
N ARG A 381 -3.26 -20.52 -14.88
CA ARG A 381 -4.60 -21.10 -14.95
C ARG A 381 -5.58 -20.29 -15.80
N PHE A 382 -5.25 -19.05 -16.12
CA PHE A 382 -6.15 -18.09 -16.75
C PHE A 382 -5.62 -17.54 -18.08
N THR A 383 -4.32 -17.75 -18.36
CA THR A 383 -3.70 -17.22 -19.57
C THR A 383 -2.54 -18.09 -20.03
N ASP A 384 -2.25 -18.04 -21.31
CA ASP A 384 -1.02 -18.56 -21.89
C ASP A 384 0.00 -17.43 -21.95
N TRP A 385 1.25 -17.74 -21.55
CA TRP A 385 2.33 -16.77 -21.51
C TRP A 385 3.06 -16.68 -22.84
N HIS A 386 3.23 -15.46 -23.34
CA HIS A 386 4.11 -15.19 -24.47
C HIS A 386 5.38 -14.51 -23.96
N PRO A 387 6.57 -15.10 -24.17
CA PRO A 387 7.83 -14.44 -23.86
C PRO A 387 7.91 -13.10 -24.59
N TYR A 388 8.16 -12.03 -23.85
CA TYR A 388 8.23 -10.69 -24.39
C TYR A 388 9.47 -9.97 -23.91
N GLU A 389 10.26 -9.46 -24.85
CA GLU A 389 11.42 -8.62 -24.58
C GLU A 389 11.05 -7.17 -24.94
N HIS A 390 10.94 -6.33 -23.94
CA HIS A 390 10.57 -4.92 -24.13
C HIS A 390 11.74 -4.13 -24.70
N ARG A 391 11.55 -3.54 -25.89
CA ARG A 391 12.55 -2.69 -26.53
C ARG A 391 11.95 -1.33 -26.85
N VAL A 392 12.50 -0.28 -26.26
CA VAL A 392 12.11 1.09 -26.55
C VAL A 392 13.08 1.71 -27.54
N LEU A 393 12.53 2.32 -28.58
CA LEU A 393 13.28 3.08 -29.56
C LEU A 393 12.90 4.56 -29.46
N ALA A 394 13.88 5.41 -29.22
CA ALA A 394 13.70 6.87 -29.34
C ALA A 394 13.81 7.27 -30.83
N ASP A 395 12.93 8.15 -31.26
CA ASP A 395 13.04 8.79 -32.57
C ASP A 395 13.76 10.14 -32.42
N ILE A 396 14.97 10.22 -32.96
CA ILE A 396 15.78 11.42 -32.91
C ILE A 396 16.01 11.88 -34.36
N GLY A 397 15.15 12.78 -34.82
CA GLY A 397 15.27 13.34 -36.18
C GLY A 397 15.10 12.28 -37.29
N GLY A 398 14.26 11.27 -37.09
CA GLY A 398 14.01 10.16 -38.01
C GLY A 398 14.93 8.96 -37.83
N LEU A 399 15.91 9.03 -36.92
CA LEU A 399 16.77 7.92 -36.54
C LEU A 399 16.21 7.21 -35.31
N LYS A 400 15.96 5.89 -35.42
CA LYS A 400 15.53 5.04 -34.30
C LYS A 400 16.74 4.59 -33.49
N VAL A 401 16.84 5.07 -32.27
CA VAL A 401 17.95 4.75 -31.35
C VAL A 401 17.42 3.92 -30.19
N PRO A 402 18.01 2.73 -29.88
CA PRO A 402 17.62 1.98 -28.71
C PRO A 402 17.81 2.79 -27.44
N MET A 403 16.78 2.83 -26.61
CA MET A 403 16.89 3.40 -25.26
C MET A 403 17.19 2.27 -24.26
N PRO A 404 18.21 2.40 -23.41
CA PRO A 404 18.38 1.51 -22.29
C PRO A 404 17.22 1.76 -21.30
N ILE A 405 16.55 0.69 -20.88
CA ILE A 405 15.53 0.70 -19.82
C ILE A 405 16.18 0.27 -18.54
#